data_2271168b4131ad33c8526b1c0b1726b2
#
_entry.id   2271168b4131ad33c8526b1c0b1726b2
#
_cell.length_a   1.000
_cell.length_b   1.000
_cell.length_c   1.000
_cell.angle_alpha   90.00
_cell.angle_beta   90.00
_cell.angle_gamma   90.00
#
_symmetry.space_group_name_H-M   'P 1'
#
loop_
_entity.id
_entity.type
_entity.pdbx_description
1 polymer ?
#
loop_
_entity_poly.entity_id
_entity_poly.type
_entity_poly.pdbx_seq_one_letter_code
_entity_poly.pdbx_strand_id
1 'polypeptide(L)'
;MRLRAAVLATAAAASTDTLAIVTEFRSGSTLLGGLVADASTFYFFEPCRLLGGDHNRKVANGPCDALVPRLLACDAAIGDKVWREVAAKDRGFLGRRVGATKPAAVVAACAARARVAKVTRLDAGLPTALLDAVNRTLRLVRDPRAVVNSRVRGHMCRKKDIKGCARTVCKRMALKDADEERLGLRARRDYRVVYYERLVAGAAAELDGISRWRGRGRLGTPERHHALRQVNATSDAECKPGRVCKRDGAAVAARWRAELPPADVAMIEADERCARTMRRHNYTVVV
;
A
#
# COMPACT_ATOMS: atom_id res chain seq x y z
N MET A 1 32.73 -38.60 -29.21
CA MET A 1 32.82 -37.86 -27.92
C MET A 1 31.93 -36.63 -28.00
N ARG A 2 30.80 -36.63 -27.30
CA ARG A 2 29.92 -35.46 -27.23
C ARG A 2 30.16 -34.80 -25.86
N LEU A 3 30.77 -33.63 -25.83
CA LEU A 3 30.86 -32.81 -24.62
C LEU A 3 29.46 -32.31 -24.23
N ARG A 4 28.95 -32.75 -23.09
CA ARG A 4 27.81 -32.16 -22.42
C ARG A 4 28.31 -30.86 -21.76
N ALA A 5 27.89 -29.73 -22.30
CA ALA A 5 28.03 -28.45 -21.61
C ALA A 5 27.15 -28.47 -20.34
N ALA A 6 27.77 -28.54 -19.19
CA ALA A 6 27.08 -28.34 -17.90
C ALA A 6 26.74 -26.83 -17.80
N VAL A 7 25.46 -26.51 -17.97
CA VAL A 7 24.94 -25.19 -17.64
C VAL A 7 24.97 -25.06 -16.12
N LEU A 8 25.99 -24.42 -15.59
CA LEU A 8 26.04 -23.95 -14.22
C LEU A 8 24.95 -22.88 -14.06
N ALA A 9 23.80 -23.28 -13.55
CA ALA A 9 22.80 -22.36 -13.03
C ALA A 9 23.42 -21.65 -11.82
N THR A 10 23.95 -20.46 -12.02
CA THR A 10 24.31 -19.57 -10.93
C THR A 10 23.05 -19.30 -10.12
N ALA A 11 22.97 -19.85 -8.91
CA ALA A 11 21.92 -19.52 -7.95
C ALA A 11 21.96 -18.00 -7.73
N ALA A 12 21.04 -17.29 -8.35
CA ALA A 12 20.88 -15.86 -8.10
C ALA A 12 20.65 -15.71 -6.58
N ALA A 13 21.52 -14.96 -5.91
CA ALA A 13 21.37 -14.69 -4.48
C ALA A 13 19.97 -14.13 -4.25
N ALA A 14 19.20 -14.78 -3.36
CA ALA A 14 17.84 -14.39 -3.05
C ALA A 14 17.82 -12.92 -2.63
N SER A 15 17.01 -12.11 -3.29
CA SER A 15 16.90 -10.69 -2.94
C SER A 15 16.41 -10.55 -1.50
N THR A 16 17.14 -9.80 -0.68
CA THR A 16 16.76 -9.51 0.70
C THR A 16 15.89 -8.25 0.82
N ASP A 17 15.68 -7.50 -0.26
CA ASP A 17 14.90 -6.24 -0.24
C ASP A 17 13.41 -6.52 -0.03
N THR A 18 12.95 -6.28 1.20
CA THR A 18 11.55 -6.40 1.61
C THR A 18 11.00 -5.05 2.04
N LEU A 19 9.82 -4.71 1.55
CA LEU A 19 9.12 -3.45 1.84
C LEU A 19 7.68 -3.71 2.25
N ALA A 20 7.26 -3.17 3.38
CA ALA A 20 5.86 -3.08 3.75
C ALA A 20 5.30 -1.69 3.42
N ILE A 21 4.10 -1.64 2.85
CA ILE A 21 3.28 -0.41 2.74
C ILE A 21 2.13 -0.58 3.71
N VAL A 22 2.17 0.15 4.82
CA VAL A 22 1.11 0.13 5.83
C VAL A 22 0.27 1.39 5.74
N THR A 23 -1.04 1.24 5.69
CA THR A 23 -1.92 2.39 5.51
C THR A 23 -3.35 2.09 5.92
N GLU A 24 -4.17 3.13 5.95
CA GLU A 24 -5.62 3.00 6.02
C GLU A 24 -6.20 2.73 4.62
N PHE A 25 -7.26 1.92 4.58
CA PHE A 25 -7.94 1.61 3.33
C PHE A 25 -8.53 2.87 2.67
N ARG A 26 -8.34 3.04 1.36
CA ARG A 26 -8.66 4.23 0.53
C ARG A 26 -7.71 5.41 0.68
N SER A 27 -6.53 5.22 1.25
CA SER A 27 -5.48 6.25 1.33
C SER A 27 -4.63 6.38 0.07
N GLY A 28 -4.91 5.63 -1.00
CA GLY A 28 -4.12 5.67 -2.24
C GLY A 28 -3.00 4.61 -2.30
N SER A 29 -3.03 3.63 -1.40
CA SER A 29 -2.01 2.57 -1.31
C SER A 29 -1.83 1.76 -2.60
N THR A 30 -2.87 1.63 -3.40
CA THR A 30 -2.79 0.95 -4.70
C THR A 30 -1.96 1.73 -5.70
N LEU A 31 -2.09 3.07 -5.70
CA LEU A 31 -1.24 3.94 -6.49
C LEU A 31 0.22 3.80 -6.02
N LEU A 32 0.48 4.01 -4.72
CA LEU A 32 1.85 3.90 -4.19
C LEU A 32 2.46 2.52 -4.46
N GLY A 33 1.70 1.43 -4.23
CA GLY A 33 2.17 0.06 -4.52
C GLY A 33 2.54 -0.13 -5.98
N GLY A 34 1.72 0.37 -6.92
CA GLY A 34 2.01 0.32 -8.35
C GLY A 34 3.22 1.16 -8.77
N LEU A 35 3.53 2.21 -8.01
CA LEU A 35 4.66 3.10 -8.28
C LEU A 35 5.99 2.56 -7.71
N VAL A 36 5.97 1.87 -6.57
CA VAL A 36 7.18 1.32 -5.94
C VAL A 36 7.50 -0.13 -6.33
N ALA A 37 6.54 -0.83 -6.93
CA ALA A 37 6.69 -2.18 -7.44
C ALA A 37 6.98 -2.13 -8.95
N ASP A 38 8.16 -2.55 -9.35
CA ASP A 38 8.61 -2.68 -10.74
C ASP A 38 8.55 -4.15 -11.25
N ALA A 39 9.09 -4.40 -12.43
CA ALA A 39 9.14 -5.74 -13.02
C ALA A 39 9.99 -6.73 -12.21
N SER A 40 10.95 -6.23 -11.42
CA SER A 40 11.83 -7.03 -10.56
C SER A 40 11.21 -7.31 -9.18
N THR A 41 9.97 -6.85 -8.94
CA THR A 41 9.31 -6.91 -7.64
C THR A 41 8.22 -7.98 -7.63
N PHE A 42 8.19 -8.79 -6.59
CA PHE A 42 7.05 -9.63 -6.24
C PHE A 42 6.13 -8.84 -5.29
N TYR A 43 4.90 -8.57 -5.73
CA TYR A 43 3.99 -7.69 -5.04
C TYR A 43 2.82 -8.43 -4.40
N PHE A 44 2.72 -8.37 -3.09
CA PHE A 44 1.61 -8.93 -2.33
C PHE A 44 0.50 -7.87 -2.14
N PHE A 45 -0.55 -8.00 -2.94
CA PHE A 45 -1.70 -7.08 -2.87
C PHE A 45 -2.67 -7.47 -1.74
N GLU A 46 -2.70 -6.69 -0.66
CA GLU A 46 -3.57 -6.89 0.51
C GLU A 46 -3.54 -8.34 1.03
N PRO A 47 -2.37 -8.88 1.42
CA PRO A 47 -2.23 -10.29 1.77
C PRO A 47 -3.09 -10.70 2.96
N CYS A 48 -3.40 -9.79 3.89
CA CYS A 48 -4.28 -10.06 5.02
C CYS A 48 -5.71 -10.50 4.59
N ARG A 49 -6.13 -10.21 3.36
CA ARG A 49 -7.40 -10.70 2.81
C ARG A 49 -7.43 -12.22 2.57
N LEU A 50 -6.27 -12.86 2.56
CA LEU A 50 -6.19 -14.33 2.49
C LEU A 50 -6.78 -15.00 3.74
N LEU A 51 -6.86 -14.26 4.85
CA LEU A 51 -7.34 -14.76 6.14
C LEU A 51 -8.87 -14.65 6.34
N GLY A 52 -9.58 -13.94 5.48
CA GLY A 52 -10.98 -13.66 5.77
C GLY A 52 -11.90 -13.35 4.59
N GLY A 53 -11.63 -13.83 3.40
CA GLY A 53 -12.57 -14.03 2.28
C GLY A 53 -13.38 -12.87 1.73
N ASP A 54 -13.86 -11.91 2.50
CA ASP A 54 -14.80 -10.90 2.05
C ASP A 54 -14.19 -9.48 1.96
N HIS A 55 -14.60 -8.73 0.92
CA HIS A 55 -14.10 -7.38 0.65
C HIS A 55 -14.34 -6.38 1.79
N ASN A 56 -15.31 -6.65 2.66
CA ASN A 56 -15.74 -5.76 3.73
C ASN A 56 -15.34 -6.22 5.13
N ARG A 57 -14.80 -7.43 5.29
CA ARG A 57 -14.37 -7.91 6.61
C ARG A 57 -13.03 -7.31 7.03
N LYS A 58 -13.00 -6.87 8.25
CA LYS A 58 -11.79 -6.47 8.96
C LYS A 58 -10.99 -7.72 9.29
N VAL A 59 -9.67 -7.59 9.26
CA VAL A 59 -8.78 -8.67 9.68
C VAL A 59 -8.13 -8.26 10.98
N ALA A 60 -8.20 -9.12 11.98
CA ALA A 60 -7.47 -8.91 13.23
C ALA A 60 -5.97 -8.82 12.94
N ASN A 61 -5.25 -7.95 13.66
CA ASN A 61 -3.83 -7.74 13.43
C ASN A 61 -3.03 -9.04 13.61
N GLY A 62 -3.28 -9.82 14.67
CA GLY A 62 -2.50 -11.01 15.00
C GLY A 62 -2.35 -12.01 13.84
N PRO A 63 -3.44 -12.50 13.22
CA PRO A 63 -3.33 -13.40 12.06
C PRO A 63 -2.62 -12.75 10.87
N CYS A 64 -2.80 -11.46 10.64
CA CYS A 64 -2.11 -10.74 9.57
C CYS A 64 -0.61 -10.61 9.87
N ASP A 65 -0.26 -10.28 11.12
CA ASP A 65 1.11 -10.20 11.60
C ASP A 65 1.84 -11.55 11.49
N ALA A 66 1.15 -12.65 11.68
CA ALA A 66 1.73 -13.98 11.51
C ALA A 66 1.91 -14.38 10.04
N LEU A 67 0.97 -14.00 9.15
CA LEU A 67 0.97 -14.42 7.75
C LEU A 67 1.93 -13.62 6.89
N VAL A 68 1.92 -12.29 7.01
CA VAL A 68 2.64 -11.42 6.05
C VAL A 68 4.15 -11.59 6.11
N PRO A 69 4.81 -11.72 7.29
CA PRO A 69 6.23 -12.06 7.38
C PRO A 69 6.59 -13.36 6.64
N ARG A 70 5.79 -14.40 6.81
CA ARG A 70 6.00 -15.69 6.14
C ARG A 70 5.86 -15.58 4.62
N LEU A 71 4.88 -14.81 4.13
CA LEU A 71 4.76 -14.51 2.69
C LEU A 71 5.98 -13.77 2.17
N LEU A 72 6.45 -12.75 2.90
CA LEU A 72 7.65 -11.99 2.54
C LEU A 72 8.94 -12.83 2.63
N ALA A 73 8.97 -13.85 3.46
CA ALA A 73 10.04 -14.86 3.49
C ALA A 73 9.91 -15.89 2.36
N CYS A 74 8.85 -15.84 1.55
CA CYS A 74 8.52 -16.84 0.53
C CYS A 74 8.43 -18.26 1.10
N ASP A 75 7.91 -18.39 2.33
CA ASP A 75 7.81 -19.64 3.06
C ASP A 75 6.83 -20.62 2.39
N ALA A 76 7.34 -21.66 1.79
CA ALA A 76 6.54 -22.70 1.14
C ALA A 76 5.59 -23.43 2.12
N ALA A 77 5.95 -23.51 3.40
CA ALA A 77 5.17 -24.21 4.43
C ALA A 77 3.87 -23.49 4.82
N ILE A 78 3.58 -22.32 4.26
CA ILE A 78 2.24 -21.68 4.40
C ILE A 78 1.16 -22.55 3.75
N GLY A 79 1.50 -23.32 2.74
CA GLY A 79 0.64 -24.25 2.05
C GLY A 79 0.20 -23.79 0.64
N ASP A 80 -0.02 -24.77 -0.20
CA ASP A 80 -0.33 -24.60 -1.63
C ASP A 80 -1.56 -23.74 -1.92
N LYS A 81 -2.59 -23.84 -1.08
CA LYS A 81 -3.83 -23.05 -1.24
C LYS A 81 -3.53 -21.56 -1.18
N VAL A 82 -2.72 -21.14 -0.20
CA VAL A 82 -2.36 -19.73 -0.02
C VAL A 82 -1.56 -19.23 -1.22
N TRP A 83 -0.58 -20.00 -1.70
CA TRP A 83 0.24 -19.61 -2.85
C TRP A 83 -0.55 -19.55 -4.17
N ARG A 84 -1.55 -20.45 -4.36
CA ARG A 84 -2.50 -20.34 -5.49
C ARG A 84 -3.31 -19.05 -5.44
N GLU A 85 -3.79 -18.65 -4.26
CA GLU A 85 -4.53 -17.40 -4.10
C GLU A 85 -3.65 -16.17 -4.29
N VAL A 86 -2.40 -16.18 -3.81
CA VAL A 86 -1.41 -15.13 -4.09
C VAL A 86 -1.22 -14.95 -5.59
N ALA A 87 -0.97 -16.04 -6.32
CA ALA A 87 -0.81 -16.00 -7.76
C ALA A 87 -2.04 -15.48 -8.51
N ALA A 88 -3.24 -15.86 -8.05
CA ALA A 88 -4.49 -15.40 -8.64
C ALA A 88 -4.72 -13.90 -8.44
N LYS A 89 -4.38 -13.37 -7.24
CA LYS A 89 -4.51 -11.94 -6.92
C LYS A 89 -3.49 -11.07 -7.65
N ASP A 90 -2.24 -11.53 -7.78
CA ASP A 90 -1.20 -10.81 -8.51
C ASP A 90 -1.55 -10.70 -10.00
N ARG A 91 -2.08 -11.77 -10.61
CA ARG A 91 -2.53 -11.76 -12.01
C ARG A 91 -3.64 -10.72 -12.29
N GLY A 92 -4.56 -10.53 -11.34
CA GLY A 92 -5.68 -9.59 -11.49
C GLY A 92 -5.29 -8.12 -11.32
N PHE A 93 -4.23 -7.81 -10.60
CA PHE A 93 -3.93 -6.45 -10.16
C PHE A 93 -2.70 -5.83 -10.82
N LEU A 94 -1.61 -6.58 -10.97
CA LEU A 94 -0.38 -6.13 -11.64
C LEU A 94 -0.19 -6.82 -13.01
N GLY A 95 -1.14 -7.61 -13.40
CA GLY A 95 -1.31 -8.28 -14.68
C GLY A 95 -0.03 -8.81 -15.30
N ARG A 96 0.25 -10.12 -15.19
CA ARG A 96 1.23 -10.86 -16.00
C ARG A 96 2.66 -10.97 -15.46
N ARG A 97 2.98 -10.51 -14.24
CA ARG A 97 4.39 -10.46 -13.81
C ARG A 97 4.97 -11.79 -13.34
N VAL A 98 4.15 -12.70 -12.81
CA VAL A 98 4.68 -13.95 -12.27
C VAL A 98 4.65 -15.10 -13.29
N GLY A 99 3.69 -15.11 -14.23
CA GLY A 99 3.60 -16.18 -15.26
C GLY A 99 3.41 -17.61 -14.70
N ALA A 100 3.54 -17.79 -13.39
CA ALA A 100 3.51 -19.06 -12.70
C ALA A 100 2.14 -19.31 -12.08
N THR A 101 1.65 -20.53 -12.22
CA THR A 101 0.37 -20.98 -11.65
C THR A 101 0.54 -22.05 -10.58
N LYS A 102 1.62 -22.82 -10.65
CA LYS A 102 1.95 -23.87 -9.68
C LYS A 102 2.57 -23.26 -8.43
N PRO A 103 2.14 -23.62 -7.21
CA PRO A 103 2.64 -23.06 -5.96
C PRO A 103 4.17 -22.99 -5.85
N ALA A 104 4.87 -24.07 -6.14
CA ALA A 104 6.32 -24.13 -6.10
C ALA A 104 6.98 -23.09 -7.03
N ALA A 105 6.45 -22.88 -8.24
CA ALA A 105 6.95 -21.88 -9.17
C ALA A 105 6.66 -20.44 -8.69
N VAL A 106 5.53 -20.23 -8.00
CA VAL A 106 5.19 -18.94 -7.38
C VAL A 106 6.15 -18.63 -6.22
N VAL A 107 6.45 -19.60 -5.37
CA VAL A 107 7.44 -19.50 -4.28
C VAL A 107 8.82 -19.16 -4.85
N ALA A 108 9.28 -19.90 -5.87
CA ALA A 108 10.55 -19.63 -6.53
C ALA A 108 10.61 -18.22 -7.14
N ALA A 109 9.54 -17.79 -7.80
CA ALA A 109 9.44 -16.44 -8.35
C ALA A 109 9.42 -15.34 -7.28
N CYS A 110 8.85 -15.64 -6.10
CA CYS A 110 8.91 -14.77 -4.92
C CYS A 110 10.35 -14.64 -4.40
N ALA A 111 11.04 -15.77 -4.19
CA ALA A 111 12.39 -15.80 -3.64
C ALA A 111 13.43 -15.10 -4.54
N ALA A 112 13.23 -15.14 -5.85
CA ALA A 112 14.14 -14.52 -6.82
C ALA A 112 14.00 -12.98 -6.95
N ARG A 113 13.04 -12.36 -6.26
CA ARG A 113 12.70 -10.94 -6.47
C ARG A 113 12.71 -10.14 -5.16
N ALA A 114 12.83 -8.81 -5.29
CA ALA A 114 12.45 -7.91 -4.20
C ALA A 114 10.96 -8.07 -3.88
N ARG A 115 10.59 -7.96 -2.62
CA ARG A 115 9.23 -8.22 -2.16
C ARG A 115 8.58 -6.97 -1.57
N VAL A 116 7.37 -6.68 -2.00
CA VAL A 116 6.57 -5.58 -1.48
C VAL A 116 5.22 -6.10 -1.03
N ALA A 117 4.84 -5.84 0.22
CA ALA A 117 3.51 -6.16 0.74
C ALA A 117 2.72 -4.88 1.02
N LYS A 118 1.50 -4.79 0.47
CA LYS A 118 0.57 -3.71 0.79
C LYS A 118 -0.42 -4.18 1.84
N VAL A 119 -0.32 -3.65 3.05
CA VAL A 119 -1.15 -4.01 4.20
C VAL A 119 -2.14 -2.89 4.51
N THR A 120 -3.41 -3.24 4.44
CA THR A 120 -4.54 -2.34 4.71
C THR A 120 -5.58 -3.06 5.57
N ARG A 121 -6.62 -2.35 6.03
CA ARG A 121 -7.78 -2.94 6.73
C ARG A 121 -7.47 -3.56 8.09
N LEU A 122 -6.37 -3.21 8.70
CA LEU A 122 -6.05 -3.62 10.07
C LEU A 122 -7.02 -2.96 11.05
N ASP A 123 -7.50 -3.72 12.01
CA ASP A 123 -8.47 -3.24 13.01
C ASP A 123 -7.82 -2.40 14.09
N ALA A 124 -6.61 -2.69 14.44
CA ALA A 124 -5.80 -2.00 15.44
C ALA A 124 -4.59 -1.31 14.79
N GLY A 125 -3.70 -0.76 15.57
CA GLY A 125 -2.54 0.02 15.19
C GLY A 125 -1.62 -0.53 14.09
N LEU A 126 -0.33 -0.43 14.27
CA LEU A 126 0.66 -0.95 13.32
C LEU A 126 0.90 -2.45 13.55
N PRO A 127 1.14 -3.23 12.49
CA PRO A 127 1.47 -4.65 12.60
C PRO A 127 2.94 -4.81 13.04
N THR A 128 3.20 -4.92 14.33
CA THR A 128 4.56 -4.86 14.90
C THR A 128 5.45 -5.98 14.42
N ALA A 129 4.97 -7.23 14.40
CA ALA A 129 5.76 -8.36 13.89
C ALA A 129 6.13 -8.19 12.41
N LEU A 130 5.27 -7.53 11.61
CA LEU A 130 5.63 -7.19 10.24
C LEU A 130 6.71 -6.13 10.17
N LEU A 131 6.66 -5.10 11.06
CA LEU A 131 7.69 -4.06 11.08
C LEU A 131 9.08 -4.61 11.35
N ASP A 132 9.17 -5.66 12.19
CA ASP A 132 10.44 -6.31 12.53
C ASP A 132 10.90 -7.31 11.44
N ALA A 133 9.97 -7.81 10.64
CA ALA A 133 10.25 -8.79 9.59
C ALA A 133 10.64 -8.20 8.24
N VAL A 134 10.58 -6.88 8.07
CA VAL A 134 10.90 -6.21 6.80
C VAL A 134 12.10 -5.30 6.93
N ASN A 135 12.85 -5.16 5.82
CA ASN A 135 13.97 -4.22 5.78
C ASN A 135 13.50 -2.76 5.83
N ARG A 136 12.30 -2.48 5.32
CA ARG A 136 11.77 -1.11 5.26
C ARG A 136 10.25 -1.06 5.31
N THR A 137 9.73 -0.01 5.92
CA THR A 137 8.29 0.26 6.01
C THR A 137 7.96 1.65 5.48
N LEU A 138 7.02 1.72 4.54
CA LEU A 138 6.35 2.96 4.15
C LEU A 138 5.00 3.04 4.85
N ARG A 139 4.78 4.08 5.62
CA ARG A 139 3.47 4.43 6.11
C ARG A 139 2.85 5.48 5.20
N LEU A 140 1.79 5.12 4.47
CA LEU A 140 1.05 6.05 3.65
C LEU A 140 -0.06 6.69 4.47
N VAL A 141 -0.03 8.01 4.58
CA VAL A 141 -1.03 8.84 5.25
C VAL A 141 -1.78 9.67 4.21
N ARG A 142 -3.06 9.90 4.45
CA ARG A 142 -3.92 10.76 3.64
C ARG A 142 -4.87 11.52 4.56
N ASP A 143 -5.29 12.72 4.16
CA ASP A 143 -6.29 13.52 4.86
C ASP A 143 -7.51 12.66 5.25
N PRO A 144 -7.89 12.59 6.53
CA PRO A 144 -9.02 11.78 6.99
C PRO A 144 -10.33 12.10 6.26
N ARG A 145 -10.58 13.38 5.96
CA ARG A 145 -11.76 13.85 5.20
C ARG A 145 -11.78 13.25 3.79
N ALA A 146 -10.63 13.24 3.14
CA ALA A 146 -10.49 12.63 1.81
C ALA A 146 -10.65 11.10 1.85
N VAL A 147 -10.21 10.42 2.92
CA VAL A 147 -10.42 8.98 3.12
C VAL A 147 -11.90 8.68 3.32
N VAL A 148 -12.60 9.44 4.19
CA VAL A 148 -14.04 9.32 4.42
C VAL A 148 -14.81 9.52 3.12
N ASN A 149 -14.57 10.62 2.41
CA ASN A 149 -15.18 10.89 1.12
C ASN A 149 -14.97 9.75 0.12
N SER A 150 -13.74 9.25 0.02
CA SER A 150 -13.42 8.13 -0.88
C SER A 150 -14.13 6.83 -0.50
N ARG A 151 -14.45 6.61 0.78
CA ARG A 151 -15.22 5.45 1.24
C ARG A 151 -16.70 5.59 0.93
N VAL A 152 -17.26 6.79 1.12
CA VAL A 152 -18.66 7.08 0.76
C VAL A 152 -18.87 6.87 -0.74
N ARG A 153 -18.00 7.40 -1.57
CA ARG A 153 -18.05 7.19 -3.03
C ARG A 153 -17.90 5.73 -3.46
N GLY A 154 -17.10 4.98 -2.75
CA GLY A 154 -16.88 3.56 -2.99
C GLY A 154 -17.92 2.63 -2.35
N HIS A 155 -19.02 3.19 -1.85
CA HIS A 155 -20.11 2.45 -1.17
C HIS A 155 -19.65 1.61 0.03
N MET A 156 -18.53 1.98 0.65
CA MET A 156 -17.98 1.30 1.84
C MET A 156 -18.48 1.92 3.14
N CYS A 157 -18.97 3.15 3.06
CA CYS A 157 -19.71 3.85 4.10
C CYS A 157 -21.06 4.27 3.53
N ARG A 158 -22.10 4.14 4.34
CA ARG A 158 -23.42 4.64 3.94
C ARG A 158 -23.40 6.17 3.94
N LYS A 159 -23.97 6.80 2.91
CA LYS A 159 -24.08 8.28 2.85
C LYS A 159 -24.79 8.88 4.07
N LYS A 160 -25.74 8.17 4.65
CA LYS A 160 -26.48 8.58 5.85
C LYS A 160 -25.74 8.33 7.17
N ASP A 161 -24.55 7.69 7.14
CA ASP A 161 -23.73 7.39 8.33
C ASP A 161 -22.28 7.83 8.13
N ILE A 162 -22.08 9.06 7.71
CA ILE A 162 -20.75 9.66 7.57
C ILE A 162 -20.04 9.74 8.92
N LYS A 163 -20.79 10.02 10.00
CA LYS A 163 -20.26 10.08 11.37
C LYS A 163 -19.63 8.75 11.83
N GLY A 164 -20.32 7.62 11.63
CA GLY A 164 -19.77 6.29 11.95
C GLY A 164 -18.57 5.92 11.10
N CYS A 165 -18.61 6.33 9.82
CA CYS A 165 -17.50 6.16 8.91
C CYS A 165 -16.25 6.94 9.38
N ALA A 166 -16.40 8.23 9.71
CA ALA A 166 -15.34 9.10 10.19
C ALA A 166 -14.72 8.56 11.50
N ARG A 167 -15.55 8.22 12.47
CA ARG A 167 -15.10 7.60 13.73
C ARG A 167 -14.22 6.37 13.49
N THR A 168 -14.64 5.50 12.57
CA THR A 168 -13.88 4.28 12.24
C THR A 168 -12.55 4.61 11.59
N VAL A 169 -12.52 5.52 10.62
CA VAL A 169 -11.31 5.97 9.94
C VAL A 169 -10.33 6.58 10.92
N CYS A 170 -10.80 7.58 11.68
CA CYS A 170 -9.95 8.35 12.58
C CYS A 170 -9.47 7.52 13.78
N LYS A 171 -10.30 6.63 14.33
CA LYS A 171 -9.85 5.66 15.35
C LYS A 171 -8.65 4.85 14.86
N ARG A 172 -8.69 4.31 13.65
CA ARG A 172 -7.61 3.47 13.11
C ARG A 172 -6.36 4.28 12.77
N MET A 173 -6.54 5.48 12.26
CA MET A 173 -5.40 6.38 11.99
C MET A 173 -4.73 6.78 13.31
N ALA A 174 -5.51 7.17 14.32
CA ALA A 174 -4.99 7.56 15.62
C ALA A 174 -4.28 6.40 16.35
N LEU A 175 -4.75 5.15 16.22
CA LEU A 175 -4.06 3.99 16.77
C LEU A 175 -2.68 3.79 16.11
N LYS A 176 -2.59 3.94 14.78
CA LYS A 176 -1.32 3.88 14.07
C LYS A 176 -0.39 5.04 14.43
N ASP A 177 -0.95 6.23 14.66
CA ASP A 177 -0.21 7.40 15.13
C ASP A 177 0.39 7.17 16.52
N ALA A 178 -0.39 6.58 17.43
CA ALA A 178 0.04 6.25 18.78
C ALA A 178 1.15 5.18 18.78
N ASP A 179 1.01 4.15 17.95
CA ASP A 179 2.06 3.13 17.82
C ASP A 179 3.35 3.69 17.20
N GLU A 180 3.24 4.57 16.19
CA GLU A 180 4.37 5.24 15.58
C GLU A 180 5.16 6.06 16.62
N GLU A 181 4.45 6.72 17.53
CA GLU A 181 5.05 7.49 18.60
C GLU A 181 5.66 6.59 19.68
N ARG A 182 4.86 5.64 20.21
CA ARG A 182 5.29 4.70 21.25
C ARG A 182 6.53 3.89 20.85
N LEU A 183 6.65 3.53 19.56
CA LEU A 183 7.75 2.74 19.02
C LEU A 183 8.90 3.61 18.47
N GLY A 184 8.79 4.93 18.53
CA GLY A 184 9.81 5.84 18.03
C GLY A 184 10.10 5.69 16.54
N LEU A 185 9.12 5.26 15.73
CA LEU A 185 9.36 4.81 14.35
C LEU A 185 9.88 5.92 13.44
N ARG A 186 9.50 7.18 13.66
CA ARG A 186 9.96 8.29 12.82
C ARG A 186 11.46 8.55 12.91
N ALA A 187 12.12 8.13 13.98
CA ALA A 187 13.57 8.21 14.14
C ALA A 187 14.30 7.04 13.47
N ARG A 188 13.60 5.96 13.09
CA ARG A 188 14.19 4.77 12.46
C ARG A 188 14.54 5.06 11.00
N ARG A 189 15.70 4.61 10.56
CA ARG A 189 16.16 4.74 9.15
C ARG A 189 15.38 3.86 8.18
N ASP A 190 14.75 2.81 8.66
CA ASP A 190 13.99 1.82 7.89
C ASP A 190 12.48 2.13 7.85
N TYR A 191 12.06 3.24 8.42
CA TYR A 191 10.67 3.71 8.45
C TYR A 191 10.52 5.08 7.79
N ARG A 192 9.53 5.23 6.90
CA ARG A 192 9.25 6.50 6.23
C ARG A 192 7.76 6.76 6.11
N VAL A 193 7.33 7.96 6.47
CA VAL A 193 5.97 8.42 6.23
C VAL A 193 5.89 9.07 4.85
N VAL A 194 4.91 8.65 4.06
CA VAL A 194 4.56 9.19 2.74
C VAL A 194 3.18 9.82 2.83
N TYR A 195 3.03 11.03 2.34
CA TYR A 195 1.75 11.72 2.28
C TYR A 195 1.15 11.61 0.89
N TYR A 196 -0.10 11.15 0.80
CA TYR A 196 -0.79 10.97 -0.48
C TYR A 196 -0.83 12.26 -1.30
N GLU A 197 -1.09 13.38 -0.64
CA GLU A 197 -1.19 14.70 -1.25
C GLU A 197 0.14 15.10 -1.90
N ARG A 198 1.27 14.87 -1.23
CA ARG A 198 2.63 15.10 -1.78
C ARG A 198 2.95 14.13 -2.90
N LEU A 199 2.55 12.87 -2.75
CA LEU A 199 2.77 11.85 -3.77
C LEU A 199 2.08 12.20 -5.09
N VAL A 200 0.86 12.78 -5.06
CA VAL A 200 0.13 13.13 -6.27
C VAL A 200 0.51 14.51 -6.82
N ALA A 201 0.98 15.42 -5.99
CA ALA A 201 1.45 16.73 -6.42
C ALA A 201 2.85 16.67 -7.06
N GLY A 202 3.72 15.77 -6.58
CA GLY A 202 5.10 15.67 -7.04
C GLY A 202 5.61 14.22 -7.13
N ALA A 203 4.90 13.36 -7.87
CA ALA A 203 5.13 11.92 -7.90
C ALA A 203 6.59 11.54 -8.24
N ALA A 204 7.21 12.20 -9.21
CA ALA A 204 8.59 11.90 -9.60
C ALA A 204 9.59 12.20 -8.46
N ALA A 205 9.44 13.34 -7.79
CA ALA A 205 10.31 13.75 -6.70
C ALA A 205 10.12 12.85 -5.46
N GLU A 206 8.86 12.54 -5.12
CA GLU A 206 8.57 11.68 -3.98
C GLU A 206 9.08 10.25 -4.20
N LEU A 207 8.92 9.71 -5.40
CA LEU A 207 9.43 8.38 -5.76
C LEU A 207 10.95 8.34 -5.84
N ASP A 208 11.61 9.38 -6.33
CA ASP A 208 13.07 9.52 -6.25
C ASP A 208 13.55 9.47 -4.80
N GLY A 209 12.84 10.18 -3.91
CA GLY A 209 13.12 10.16 -2.49
C GLY A 209 12.95 8.77 -1.87
N ILE A 210 11.89 8.04 -2.24
CA ILE A 210 11.65 6.66 -1.80
C ILE A 210 12.72 5.71 -2.36
N SER A 211 13.07 5.85 -3.64
CA SER A 211 14.09 5.00 -4.28
C SER A 211 15.45 5.14 -3.62
N ARG A 212 15.91 6.37 -3.39
CA ARG A 212 17.16 6.65 -2.67
C ARG A 212 17.15 6.12 -1.25
N TRP A 213 16.02 6.32 -0.53
CA TRP A 213 15.85 5.79 0.82
C TRP A 213 15.90 4.25 0.86
N ARG A 214 15.43 3.58 -0.21
CA ARG A 214 15.57 2.13 -0.38
C ARG A 214 17.00 1.70 -0.76
N GLY A 215 17.90 2.62 -1.03
CA GLY A 215 19.25 2.30 -1.52
C GLY A 215 19.32 1.92 -3.01
N ARG A 216 18.24 2.21 -3.78
CA ARG A 216 18.16 1.88 -5.21
C ARG A 216 18.63 2.99 -6.16
N GLY A 217 19.17 4.08 -5.62
CA GLY A 217 19.57 5.25 -6.42
C GLY A 217 18.38 6.09 -6.88
N ARG A 218 18.60 6.92 -7.91
CA ARG A 218 17.55 7.73 -8.56
C ARG A 218 16.76 6.89 -9.55
N LEU A 219 15.48 7.23 -9.71
CA LEU A 219 14.66 6.64 -10.77
C LEU A 219 15.19 7.02 -12.15
N GLY A 220 15.20 6.07 -13.05
CA GLY A 220 15.43 6.34 -14.48
C GLY A 220 14.28 7.13 -15.12
N THR A 221 14.53 7.63 -16.33
CA THR A 221 13.52 8.37 -17.10
C THR A 221 12.23 7.58 -17.35
N PRO A 222 12.29 6.27 -17.73
CA PRO A 222 11.08 5.48 -17.96
C PRO A 222 10.20 5.34 -16.72
N GLU A 223 10.79 5.14 -15.54
CA GLU A 223 10.08 5.00 -14.28
C GLU A 223 9.43 6.33 -13.87
N ARG A 224 10.11 7.45 -14.10
CA ARG A 224 9.56 8.79 -13.86
C ARG A 224 8.37 9.09 -14.77
N HIS A 225 8.48 8.77 -16.06
CA HIS A 225 7.37 8.92 -17.00
C HIS A 225 6.20 8.02 -16.62
N HIS A 226 6.47 6.77 -16.19
CA HIS A 226 5.40 5.89 -15.69
C HIS A 226 4.69 6.50 -14.49
N ALA A 227 5.43 7.01 -13.51
CA ALA A 227 4.88 7.66 -12.32
C ALA A 227 3.99 8.86 -12.68
N LEU A 228 4.47 9.73 -13.55
CA LEU A 228 3.72 10.90 -14.00
C LEU A 228 2.42 10.50 -14.71
N ARG A 229 2.46 9.51 -15.60
CA ARG A 229 1.24 9.00 -16.26
C ARG A 229 0.24 8.39 -15.27
N GLN A 230 0.69 7.80 -14.16
CA GLN A 230 -0.20 7.24 -13.14
C GLN A 230 -0.97 8.32 -12.34
N VAL A 231 -0.39 9.50 -12.18
CA VAL A 231 -1.01 10.59 -11.39
C VAL A 231 -1.66 11.67 -12.25
N ASN A 232 -1.25 11.81 -13.51
CA ASN A 232 -1.68 12.85 -14.44
C ASN A 232 -2.22 12.27 -15.76
N ALA A 233 -2.89 11.12 -15.73
CA ALA A 233 -3.50 10.56 -16.94
C ALA A 233 -4.49 11.57 -17.56
N THR A 234 -4.26 11.94 -18.81
CA THR A 234 -5.00 13.03 -19.50
C THR A 234 -6.28 12.55 -20.16
N SER A 235 -6.43 11.24 -20.38
CA SER A 235 -7.61 10.68 -21.06
C SER A 235 -8.10 9.37 -20.41
N ASP A 236 -9.39 9.04 -20.63
CA ASP A 236 -9.97 7.76 -20.25
C ASP A 236 -9.34 6.58 -21.02
N ALA A 237 -8.84 6.81 -22.23
CA ALA A 237 -8.17 5.80 -23.03
C ALA A 237 -6.86 5.32 -22.39
N GLU A 238 -6.18 6.17 -21.64
CA GLU A 238 -4.98 5.82 -20.87
C GLU A 238 -5.32 5.06 -19.58
N CYS A 239 -6.56 5.19 -19.11
CA CYS A 239 -7.07 4.55 -17.90
C CYS A 239 -7.93 3.33 -18.23
N LYS A 240 -7.31 2.22 -18.62
CA LYS A 240 -8.04 0.98 -18.88
C LYS A 240 -8.82 0.52 -17.62
N PRO A 241 -10.01 -0.10 -17.77
CA PRO A 241 -10.75 -0.68 -16.67
C PRO A 241 -9.85 -1.59 -15.81
N GLY A 242 -9.91 -1.44 -14.50
CA GLY A 242 -9.08 -2.19 -13.54
C GLY A 242 -7.68 -1.61 -13.31
N ARG A 243 -7.26 -0.54 -13.98
CA ARG A 243 -6.04 0.19 -13.67
C ARG A 243 -6.32 1.38 -12.74
N VAL A 244 -5.42 1.62 -11.80
CA VAL A 244 -5.50 2.77 -10.89
C VAL A 244 -4.82 3.96 -11.55
N CYS A 245 -5.46 4.52 -12.55
CA CYS A 245 -5.08 5.83 -13.06
C CYS A 245 -5.81 6.93 -12.29
N LYS A 246 -5.15 8.03 -12.03
CA LYS A 246 -5.75 9.24 -11.52
C LYS A 246 -5.59 10.33 -12.56
N ARG A 247 -6.70 10.83 -13.12
CA ARG A 247 -6.70 11.87 -14.16
C ARG A 247 -6.01 13.14 -13.70
N ASP A 248 -6.29 13.53 -12.48
CA ASP A 248 -5.65 14.63 -11.78
C ASP A 248 -5.52 14.21 -10.32
N GLY A 249 -4.32 13.85 -9.93
CA GLY A 249 -4.03 13.37 -8.58
C GLY A 249 -4.30 14.44 -7.53
N ALA A 250 -3.96 15.69 -7.84
CA ALA A 250 -4.16 16.82 -6.94
C ALA A 250 -5.66 17.13 -6.77
N ALA A 251 -6.43 17.18 -7.86
CA ALA A 251 -7.89 17.32 -7.79
C ALA A 251 -8.54 16.17 -7.02
N VAL A 252 -8.06 14.93 -7.21
CA VAL A 252 -8.57 13.77 -6.44
C VAL A 252 -8.21 13.88 -4.96
N ALA A 253 -7.07 14.44 -4.60
CA ALA A 253 -6.70 14.68 -3.20
C ALA A 253 -7.62 15.72 -2.54
N ALA A 254 -7.93 16.79 -3.27
CA ALA A 254 -8.75 17.91 -2.79
C ALA A 254 -10.27 17.71 -2.94
N ARG A 255 -10.71 16.68 -3.63
CA ARG A 255 -12.11 16.45 -4.06
C ARG A 255 -13.13 16.47 -2.91
N TRP A 256 -12.75 16.07 -1.72
CA TRP A 256 -13.61 16.11 -0.53
C TRP A 256 -14.13 17.53 -0.23
N ARG A 257 -13.38 18.58 -0.59
CA ARG A 257 -13.79 19.98 -0.39
C ARG A 257 -15.04 20.36 -1.17
N ALA A 258 -15.23 19.76 -2.34
CA ALA A 258 -16.39 19.98 -3.20
C ALA A 258 -17.52 18.97 -2.99
N GLU A 259 -17.21 17.78 -2.47
CA GLU A 259 -18.15 16.67 -2.42
C GLU A 259 -18.74 16.40 -1.02
N LEU A 260 -18.02 16.76 0.07
CA LEU A 260 -18.57 16.68 1.42
C LEU A 260 -19.31 17.98 1.77
N PRO A 261 -20.56 17.88 2.29
CA PRO A 261 -21.24 19.03 2.85
C PRO A 261 -20.41 19.69 3.96
N PRO A 262 -20.44 21.03 4.11
CA PRO A 262 -19.71 21.71 5.18
C PRO A 262 -20.01 21.17 6.59
N ALA A 263 -21.25 20.82 6.87
CA ALA A 263 -21.64 20.22 8.15
C ALA A 263 -20.95 18.86 8.41
N ASP A 264 -20.75 18.04 7.37
CA ASP A 264 -20.03 16.77 7.49
C ASP A 264 -18.53 16.99 7.70
N VAL A 265 -17.96 18.01 7.06
CA VAL A 265 -16.56 18.42 7.28
C VAL A 265 -16.37 18.85 8.72
N ALA A 266 -17.21 19.78 9.21
CA ALA A 266 -17.18 20.25 10.61
C ALA A 266 -17.32 19.10 11.60
N MET A 267 -18.24 18.16 11.35
CA MET A 267 -18.46 16.97 12.19
C MET A 267 -17.21 16.05 12.21
N ILE A 268 -16.51 15.87 11.07
CA ILE A 268 -15.27 15.10 11.01
C ILE A 268 -14.17 15.81 11.80
N GLU A 269 -14.04 17.11 11.64
CA GLU A 269 -13.02 17.93 12.30
C GLU A 269 -13.23 18.04 13.81
N ALA A 270 -14.48 18.03 14.26
CA ALA A 270 -14.85 18.02 15.67
C ALA A 270 -14.61 16.67 16.38
N ASP A 271 -14.44 15.56 15.63
CA ASP A 271 -14.03 14.29 16.25
C ASP A 271 -12.58 14.39 16.73
N GLU A 272 -12.35 14.24 18.04
CA GLU A 272 -11.04 14.45 18.67
C GLU A 272 -9.92 13.61 18.03
N ARG A 273 -10.22 12.37 17.60
CA ARG A 273 -9.24 11.49 16.96
C ARG A 273 -8.87 11.98 15.57
N CYS A 274 -9.89 12.47 14.81
CA CYS A 274 -9.66 13.10 13.52
C CYS A 274 -8.81 14.36 13.68
N ALA A 275 -9.20 15.25 14.57
CA ALA A 275 -8.48 16.50 14.86
C ALA A 275 -7.02 16.24 15.27
N ARG A 276 -6.78 15.26 16.15
CA ARG A 276 -5.43 14.87 16.57
C ARG A 276 -4.60 14.36 15.39
N THR A 277 -5.15 13.45 14.57
CA THR A 277 -4.47 12.97 13.37
C THR A 277 -4.19 14.09 12.38
N MET A 278 -5.15 14.98 12.14
CA MET A 278 -4.97 16.13 11.25
C MET A 278 -3.84 17.04 11.74
N ARG A 279 -3.83 17.43 13.01
CA ARG A 279 -2.75 18.24 13.61
C ARG A 279 -1.40 17.54 13.49
N ARG A 280 -1.32 16.24 13.83
CA ARG A 280 -0.07 15.46 13.74
C ARG A 280 0.54 15.45 12.34
N HIS A 281 -0.29 15.46 11.33
CA HIS A 281 0.12 15.39 9.93
C HIS A 281 0.02 16.73 9.18
N ASN A 282 -0.15 17.84 9.90
CA ASN A 282 -0.23 19.20 9.36
C ASN A 282 -1.34 19.40 8.33
N TYR A 283 -2.48 18.72 8.49
CA TYR A 283 -3.69 19.03 7.74
C TYR A 283 -4.42 20.21 8.38
N THR A 284 -4.71 21.24 7.58
CA THR A 284 -5.43 22.42 8.06
C THR A 284 -6.86 22.02 8.49
N VAL A 285 -7.24 22.39 9.69
CA VAL A 285 -8.61 22.33 10.20
C VAL A 285 -9.32 23.59 9.74
N VAL A 286 -10.54 23.47 9.24
CA VAL A 286 -11.28 24.59 8.60
C VAL A 286 -12.30 25.20 9.58
N VAL A 287 -12.57 24.49 10.71
CA VAL A 287 -13.52 24.94 11.75
C VAL A 287 -12.80 25.52 12.93
#